data_fb9c4788a1f76efbfd111e3fd6861be3
#
_entry.id   fb9c4788a1f76efbfd111e3fd6861be3
#
_cell.length_a   1.000
_cell.length_b   1.000
_cell.length_c   1.000
_cell.angle_alpha   90.00
_cell.angle_beta   90.00
_cell.angle_gamma   90.00
#
_symmetry.space_group_name_H-M   'P 1'
#
loop_
_entity.id
_entity.type
_entity.pdbx_description
1 polymer ?
#
loop_
_entity_poly.entity_id
_entity_poly.type
_entity_poly.pdbx_seq_one_letter_code
_entity_poly.pdbx_strand_id
1 'polypeptide(L)'
;MATLLITGAAGRIGSALRPRLLAAGHDLVLLDEHEPAEPVSSGERLVIGSVNDPGALDNALIGVDTVVHLAGIPTEDEWDALVAANLTGTKHLLERAAVAGVRRVVQASSVHAVGRVPEPTDGDERVAGDRLPRPDTYYGVTKAAMELLGSLFADRYEMSIVSARIGAFGERPSSRRALLLWSSPDDLARLVLATTKLTEPGHHVVWAVSDNTGSPADLGAGELIGFRPVDDASAVLGPDERDDFAPEDMRFLGGGMADVPLSRRQR
;
A
#
# COMPACT_ATOMS: atom_id res chain seq x y z
N MET A 1 8.59 17.86 11.22
CA MET A 1 9.08 17.86 9.84
C MET A 1 10.00 16.65 9.70
N ALA A 2 9.81 15.82 8.71
CA ALA A 2 10.61 14.62 8.45
C ALA A 2 10.83 14.51 6.93
N THR A 3 11.89 13.83 6.51
CA THR A 3 12.14 13.53 5.09
C THR A 3 11.59 12.15 4.76
N LEU A 4 10.68 12.08 3.79
CA LEU A 4 10.03 10.83 3.38
C LEU A 4 10.53 10.39 1.99
N LEU A 5 11.01 9.15 1.87
CA LEU A 5 11.28 8.55 0.56
C LEU A 5 9.99 7.89 0.04
N ILE A 6 9.55 8.26 -1.15
CA ILE A 6 8.48 7.57 -1.88
C ILE A 6 9.13 6.81 -3.03
N THR A 7 9.10 5.48 -3.01
CA THR A 7 9.45 4.66 -4.17
C THR A 7 8.21 4.37 -5.00
N GLY A 8 8.32 4.30 -6.32
CA GLY A 8 7.15 4.27 -7.20
C GLY A 8 6.42 5.63 -7.23
N ALA A 9 7.19 6.72 -7.11
CA ALA A 9 6.68 8.07 -6.94
C ALA A 9 5.92 8.62 -8.14
N ALA A 10 6.22 8.15 -9.35
CA ALA A 10 5.51 8.49 -10.59
C ALA A 10 4.22 7.67 -10.79
N GLY A 11 4.02 6.63 -9.97
CA GLY A 11 2.82 5.80 -10.02
C GLY A 11 1.58 6.51 -9.46
N ARG A 12 0.40 5.87 -9.65
CA ARG A 12 -0.90 6.43 -9.25
C ARG A 12 -0.97 6.83 -7.76
N ILE A 13 -0.50 5.96 -6.87
CA ILE A 13 -0.52 6.24 -5.42
C ILE A 13 0.54 7.30 -5.08
N GLY A 14 1.76 7.16 -5.59
CA GLY A 14 2.85 8.10 -5.35
C GLY A 14 2.46 9.53 -5.74
N SER A 15 1.95 9.72 -6.95
CA SER A 15 1.49 11.03 -7.45
C SER A 15 0.40 11.65 -6.57
N ALA A 16 -0.54 10.83 -6.06
CA ALA A 16 -1.60 11.32 -5.19
C ALA A 16 -1.13 11.68 -3.77
N LEU A 17 -0.12 10.98 -3.25
CA LEU A 17 0.42 11.26 -1.90
C LEU A 17 1.33 12.48 -1.85
N ARG A 18 2.09 12.78 -2.92
CA ARG A 18 3.05 13.90 -2.96
C ARG A 18 2.48 15.21 -2.44
N PRO A 19 1.39 15.78 -3.04
CA PRO A 19 0.85 17.07 -2.59
C PRO A 19 0.35 17.03 -1.15
N ARG A 20 -0.18 15.89 -0.68
CA ARG A 20 -0.72 15.70 0.66
C ARG A 20 0.36 15.70 1.73
N LEU A 21 1.48 15.01 1.46
CA LEU A 21 2.61 14.93 2.38
C LEU A 21 3.40 16.23 2.43
N LEU A 22 3.56 16.93 1.29
CA LEU A 22 4.10 18.30 1.25
C LEU A 22 3.25 19.27 2.06
N ALA A 23 1.92 19.24 1.88
CA ALA A 23 0.99 20.07 2.64
C ALA A 23 1.02 19.79 4.15
N ALA A 24 1.37 18.55 4.55
CA ALA A 24 1.61 18.18 5.95
C ALA A 24 2.98 18.65 6.49
N GLY A 25 3.80 19.32 5.67
CA GLY A 25 5.08 19.93 6.07
C GLY A 25 6.27 18.96 6.06
N HIS A 26 6.23 17.92 5.22
CA HIS A 26 7.33 16.98 5.02
C HIS A 26 8.10 17.29 3.76
N ASP A 27 9.42 17.04 3.77
CA ASP A 27 10.23 16.99 2.56
C ASP A 27 10.16 15.60 1.93
N LEU A 28 10.22 15.53 0.60
CA LEU A 28 10.07 14.26 -0.13
C LEU A 28 11.31 13.94 -0.97
N VAL A 29 11.72 12.68 -0.94
CA VAL A 29 12.60 12.07 -1.93
C VAL A 29 11.75 11.17 -2.81
N LEU A 30 11.80 11.37 -4.11
CA LEU A 30 11.02 10.65 -5.09
C LEU A 30 11.94 9.70 -5.84
N LEU A 31 11.73 8.38 -5.71
CA LEU A 31 12.46 7.37 -6.48
C LEU A 31 11.50 6.67 -7.44
N ASP A 32 11.78 6.73 -8.72
CA ASP A 32 11.05 6.01 -9.77
C ASP A 32 11.96 5.78 -10.99
N GLU A 33 11.62 4.82 -11.82
CA GLU A 33 12.28 4.58 -13.11
C GLU A 33 11.90 5.64 -14.15
N HIS A 34 10.83 6.38 -13.91
CA HIS A 34 10.28 7.42 -14.79
C HIS A 34 10.13 8.75 -14.05
N GLU A 35 10.19 9.83 -14.80
CA GLU A 35 9.84 11.14 -14.26
C GLU A 35 8.35 11.20 -13.92
N PRO A 36 7.97 11.82 -12.78
CA PRO A 36 6.58 12.07 -12.47
C PRO A 36 5.92 12.98 -13.52
N ALA A 37 4.64 12.76 -13.81
CA ALA A 37 3.88 13.62 -14.72
C ALA A 37 3.81 15.08 -14.25
N GLU A 38 3.64 15.28 -12.92
CA GLU A 38 3.67 16.60 -12.32
C GLU A 38 5.12 17.00 -12.00
N PRO A 39 5.53 18.24 -12.32
CA PRO A 39 6.88 18.73 -12.03
C PRO A 39 7.28 18.56 -10.56
N VAL A 40 8.58 18.38 -10.35
CA VAL A 40 9.18 18.37 -9.01
C VAL A 40 9.09 19.78 -8.42
N SER A 41 8.51 19.87 -7.22
CA SER A 41 8.25 21.14 -6.54
C SER A 41 9.28 21.44 -5.44
N SER A 42 9.20 22.61 -4.83
CA SER A 42 9.99 22.93 -3.65
C SER A 42 9.68 21.94 -2.51
N GLY A 43 10.72 21.44 -1.84
CA GLY A 43 10.59 20.38 -0.84
C GLY A 43 10.63 18.95 -1.40
N GLU A 44 10.88 18.80 -2.73
CA GLU A 44 11.05 17.49 -3.37
C GLU A 44 12.44 17.34 -4.00
N ARG A 45 12.99 16.13 -3.92
CA ARG A 45 14.21 15.71 -4.62
C ARG A 45 13.93 14.46 -5.43
N LEU A 46 14.20 14.48 -6.74
CA LEU A 46 13.99 13.34 -7.63
C LEU A 46 15.27 12.51 -7.77
N VAL A 47 15.13 11.20 -7.72
CA VAL A 47 16.15 10.21 -8.09
C VAL A 47 15.53 9.29 -9.14
N ILE A 48 16.08 9.28 -10.34
CA ILE A 48 15.65 8.34 -11.38
C ILE A 48 16.44 7.05 -11.20
N GLY A 49 15.72 5.94 -11.06
CA GLY A 49 16.31 4.62 -10.88
C GLY A 49 15.32 3.58 -10.35
N SER A 50 15.78 2.33 -10.34
CA SER A 50 15.02 1.17 -9.88
C SER A 50 15.29 0.87 -8.42
N VAL A 51 14.32 0.28 -7.72
CA VAL A 51 14.55 -0.35 -6.40
C VAL A 51 15.46 -1.58 -6.48
N ASN A 52 15.75 -2.06 -7.68
CA ASN A 52 16.74 -3.10 -7.94
C ASN A 52 18.13 -2.54 -8.26
N ASP A 53 18.31 -1.21 -8.28
CA ASP A 53 19.61 -0.55 -8.41
C ASP A 53 20.11 -0.09 -7.04
N PRO A 54 21.17 -0.74 -6.48
CA PRO A 54 21.72 -0.36 -5.19
C PRO A 54 22.22 1.10 -5.14
N GLY A 55 22.79 1.61 -6.24
CA GLY A 55 23.27 2.99 -6.29
C GLY A 55 22.16 4.03 -6.24
N ALA A 56 21.03 3.75 -6.93
CA ALA A 56 19.84 4.59 -6.87
C ALA A 56 19.23 4.58 -5.46
N LEU A 57 19.15 3.41 -4.81
CA LEU A 57 18.66 3.28 -3.44
C LEU A 57 19.57 4.03 -2.44
N ASP A 58 20.88 3.85 -2.52
CA ASP A 58 21.81 4.53 -1.62
C ASP A 58 21.69 6.06 -1.75
N ASN A 59 21.57 6.58 -2.97
CA ASN A 59 21.33 8.01 -3.19
C ASN A 59 19.96 8.46 -2.66
N ALA A 60 18.90 7.69 -2.92
CA ALA A 60 17.55 8.04 -2.49
C ALA A 60 17.40 8.05 -0.95
N LEU A 61 18.12 7.20 -0.23
CA LEU A 61 18.02 7.05 1.22
C LEU A 61 18.80 8.10 2.02
N ILE A 62 19.59 8.97 1.37
CA ILE A 62 20.36 10.02 2.07
C ILE A 62 19.40 10.96 2.82
N GLY A 63 19.50 10.99 4.16
CA GLY A 63 18.75 11.88 5.03
C GLY A 63 17.28 11.52 5.20
N VAL A 64 16.87 10.29 4.85
CA VAL A 64 15.49 9.82 4.95
C VAL A 64 15.15 9.33 6.36
N ASP A 65 14.02 9.77 6.90
CA ASP A 65 13.48 9.35 8.20
C ASP A 65 12.49 8.18 8.06
N THR A 66 11.70 8.18 6.98
CA THR A 66 10.63 7.20 6.74
C THR A 66 10.55 6.85 5.26
N VAL A 67 10.36 5.58 4.95
CA VAL A 67 10.14 5.11 3.57
C VAL A 67 8.66 4.79 3.35
N VAL A 68 8.12 5.24 2.22
CA VAL A 68 6.82 4.86 1.66
C VAL A 68 7.09 4.04 0.40
N HIS A 69 7.05 2.71 0.55
CA HIS A 69 7.42 1.77 -0.50
C HIS A 69 6.20 1.38 -1.35
N LEU A 70 6.08 2.01 -2.52
CA LEU A 70 5.00 1.78 -3.48
C LEU A 70 5.48 1.14 -4.79
N ALA A 71 6.80 1.12 -5.03
CA ALA A 71 7.39 0.53 -6.23
C ALA A 71 7.03 -0.94 -6.35
N GLY A 72 6.62 -1.36 -7.54
CA GLY A 72 6.26 -2.74 -7.84
C GLY A 72 5.17 -2.84 -8.91
N ILE A 73 4.91 -4.04 -9.35
CA ILE A 73 3.81 -4.36 -10.28
C ILE A 73 2.51 -4.47 -9.45
N PRO A 74 1.46 -3.68 -9.76
CA PRO A 74 0.28 -3.52 -8.91
C PRO A 74 -0.88 -4.48 -9.23
N THR A 75 -0.68 -5.45 -10.10
CA THR A 75 -1.69 -6.41 -10.57
C THR A 75 -1.07 -7.75 -10.91
N GLU A 76 -1.89 -8.73 -11.31
CA GLU A 76 -1.39 -10.04 -11.79
C GLU A 76 -0.54 -9.88 -13.04
N ASP A 77 0.60 -10.56 -13.06
CA ASP A 77 1.57 -10.55 -14.15
C ASP A 77 2.38 -11.87 -14.15
N GLU A 78 3.35 -12.01 -15.05
CA GLU A 78 4.27 -13.13 -15.07
C GLU A 78 5.04 -13.26 -13.75
N TRP A 79 5.16 -14.50 -13.25
CA TRP A 79 5.75 -14.79 -11.94
C TRP A 79 7.13 -14.17 -11.74
N ASP A 80 8.03 -14.33 -12.72
CA ASP A 80 9.41 -13.83 -12.59
C ASP A 80 9.45 -12.29 -12.51
N ALA A 81 8.57 -11.61 -13.25
CA ALA A 81 8.44 -10.15 -13.19
C ALA A 81 7.92 -9.69 -11.81
N LEU A 82 6.88 -10.37 -11.30
CA LEU A 82 6.32 -10.10 -9.97
C LEU A 82 7.37 -10.34 -8.87
N VAL A 83 8.12 -11.43 -8.92
CA VAL A 83 9.18 -11.72 -7.95
C VAL A 83 10.29 -10.66 -8.02
N ALA A 84 10.73 -10.31 -9.22
CA ALA A 84 11.80 -9.31 -9.39
C ALA A 84 11.38 -7.93 -8.87
N ALA A 85 10.18 -7.46 -9.24
CA ALA A 85 9.72 -6.13 -8.87
C ALA A 85 9.24 -6.07 -7.39
N ASN A 86 8.34 -6.98 -7.01
CA ASN A 86 7.65 -6.86 -5.71
C ASN A 86 8.47 -7.46 -4.58
N LEU A 87 9.09 -8.63 -4.76
CA LEU A 87 9.75 -9.34 -3.67
C LEU A 87 11.23 -8.97 -3.57
N THR A 88 11.98 -9.09 -4.68
CA THR A 88 13.41 -8.78 -4.70
C THR A 88 13.64 -7.28 -4.49
N GLY A 89 12.84 -6.42 -5.15
CA GLY A 89 12.90 -4.97 -4.95
C GLY A 89 12.64 -4.55 -3.51
N THR A 90 11.61 -5.14 -2.86
CA THR A 90 11.34 -4.90 -1.43
C THR A 90 12.50 -5.33 -0.55
N LYS A 91 13.08 -6.51 -0.80
CA LYS A 91 14.25 -7.00 -0.06
C LYS A 91 15.42 -6.01 -0.18
N HIS A 92 15.76 -5.57 -1.38
CA HIS A 92 16.86 -4.61 -1.60
C HIS A 92 16.59 -3.29 -0.87
N LEU A 93 15.37 -2.76 -0.96
CA LEU A 93 15.00 -1.55 -0.25
C LEU A 93 15.17 -1.69 1.25
N LEU A 94 14.63 -2.76 1.85
CA LEU A 94 14.69 -2.96 3.30
C LEU A 94 16.13 -3.14 3.78
N GLU A 95 16.97 -3.88 3.05
CA GLU A 95 18.41 -4.02 3.34
C GLU A 95 19.13 -2.67 3.34
N ARG A 96 18.89 -1.85 2.31
CA ARG A 96 19.52 -0.53 2.20
C ARG A 96 18.96 0.47 3.22
N ALA A 97 17.66 0.43 3.48
CA ALA A 97 17.04 1.25 4.50
C ALA A 97 17.60 0.96 5.90
N ALA A 98 17.79 -0.33 6.24
CA ALA A 98 18.40 -0.73 7.51
C ALA A 98 19.85 -0.22 7.63
N VAL A 99 20.65 -0.35 6.57
CA VAL A 99 22.04 0.19 6.53
C VAL A 99 22.07 1.71 6.66
N ALA A 100 21.12 2.41 6.02
CA ALA A 100 20.99 3.87 6.10
C ALA A 100 20.44 4.37 7.46
N GLY A 101 20.04 3.47 8.35
CA GLY A 101 19.49 3.81 9.67
C GLY A 101 18.03 4.27 9.65
N VAL A 102 17.31 4.04 8.55
CA VAL A 102 15.87 4.32 8.46
C VAL A 102 15.12 3.40 9.41
N ARG A 103 14.27 3.99 10.25
CA ARG A 103 13.55 3.24 11.29
C ARG A 103 12.10 2.94 10.94
N ARG A 104 11.52 3.65 9.96
CA ARG A 104 10.08 3.54 9.66
C ARG A 104 9.85 3.25 8.19
N VAL A 105 9.00 2.26 7.93
CA VAL A 105 8.62 1.89 6.55
C VAL A 105 7.13 1.65 6.48
N VAL A 106 6.45 2.28 5.53
CA VAL A 106 5.14 1.83 5.02
C VAL A 106 5.41 1.06 3.74
N GLN A 107 5.01 -0.20 3.66
CA GLN A 107 5.08 -0.97 2.42
C GLN A 107 3.67 -1.29 1.89
N ALA A 108 3.46 -1.04 0.61
CA ALA A 108 2.18 -1.28 -0.05
C ALA A 108 1.91 -2.78 -0.21
N SER A 109 1.22 -3.37 0.76
CA SER A 109 0.55 -4.66 0.61
C SER A 109 -0.79 -4.48 -0.11
N SER A 110 -1.62 -5.49 -0.15
CA SER A 110 -2.88 -5.47 -0.90
C SER A 110 -3.93 -6.35 -0.25
N VAL A 111 -5.19 -6.06 -0.49
CA VAL A 111 -6.30 -6.97 -0.23
C VAL A 111 -6.07 -8.35 -0.88
N HIS A 112 -5.32 -8.42 -1.99
CA HIS A 112 -5.00 -9.67 -2.69
C HIS A 112 -4.08 -10.61 -1.88
N ALA A 113 -3.39 -10.13 -0.84
CA ALA A 113 -2.70 -10.99 0.12
C ALA A 113 -3.67 -11.90 0.90
N VAL A 114 -4.92 -11.50 1.02
CA VAL A 114 -6.04 -12.24 1.65
C VAL A 114 -7.22 -12.41 0.70
N GLY A 115 -7.02 -12.27 -0.59
CA GLY A 115 -8.07 -12.18 -1.60
C GLY A 115 -8.99 -13.40 -1.66
N ARG A 116 -8.56 -14.60 -1.25
CA ARG A 116 -9.38 -15.83 -1.16
C ARG A 116 -10.07 -16.01 0.20
N VAL A 117 -9.96 -15.04 1.10
CA VAL A 117 -10.79 -15.03 2.31
C VAL A 117 -12.24 -14.74 1.89
N PRO A 118 -13.23 -15.56 2.33
CA PRO A 118 -14.63 -15.27 2.07
C PRO A 118 -15.01 -13.89 2.59
N GLU A 119 -15.82 -13.19 1.84
CA GLU A 119 -16.42 -11.95 2.34
C GLU A 119 -17.36 -12.25 3.50
N PRO A 120 -17.26 -11.57 4.63
CA PRO A 120 -18.20 -11.73 5.75
C PRO A 120 -19.61 -11.39 5.31
N THR A 121 -20.57 -12.18 5.79
CA THR A 121 -22.00 -11.93 5.64
C THR A 121 -22.57 -11.23 6.88
N ASP A 122 -23.83 -10.82 6.83
CA ASP A 122 -24.48 -10.13 7.95
C ASP A 122 -24.37 -10.95 9.25
N GLY A 123 -23.78 -10.35 10.29
CA GLY A 123 -23.57 -10.97 11.60
C GLY A 123 -22.22 -11.66 11.78
N ASP A 124 -21.40 -11.79 10.74
CA ASP A 124 -20.03 -12.28 10.85
C ASP A 124 -19.07 -11.21 11.43
N GLU A 125 -17.98 -11.66 12.04
CA GLU A 125 -16.91 -10.77 12.45
C GLU A 125 -16.19 -10.19 11.23
N ARG A 126 -15.83 -8.91 11.29
CA ARG A 126 -15.00 -8.26 10.27
C ARG A 126 -13.63 -8.94 10.19
N VAL A 127 -13.00 -8.82 9.04
CA VAL A 127 -11.69 -9.44 8.78
C VAL A 127 -10.59 -8.58 9.38
N ALA A 128 -9.85 -9.15 10.35
CA ALA A 128 -8.73 -8.47 11.00
C ALA A 128 -7.62 -8.09 10.00
N GLY A 129 -6.95 -6.96 10.25
CA GLY A 129 -5.86 -6.47 9.41
C GLY A 129 -4.70 -7.45 9.30
N ASP A 130 -4.41 -8.19 10.37
CA ASP A 130 -3.34 -9.20 10.48
C ASP A 130 -3.80 -10.64 10.16
N ARG A 131 -5.01 -10.80 9.62
CA ARG A 131 -5.50 -12.12 9.15
C ARG A 131 -4.43 -12.83 8.34
N LEU A 132 -4.18 -14.11 8.64
CA LEU A 132 -3.21 -14.94 7.92
C LEU A 132 -3.45 -14.87 6.40
N PRO A 133 -2.38 -14.75 5.61
CA PRO A 133 -2.47 -14.66 4.16
C PRO A 133 -3.24 -15.82 3.54
N ARG A 134 -4.11 -15.51 2.60
CA ARG A 134 -4.82 -16.43 1.72
C ARG A 134 -4.95 -15.79 0.34
N PRO A 135 -3.83 -15.71 -0.40
CA PRO A 135 -3.76 -14.97 -1.65
C PRO A 135 -4.63 -15.60 -2.74
N ASP A 136 -5.04 -14.78 -3.68
CA ASP A 136 -5.88 -15.17 -4.82
C ASP A 136 -5.12 -15.25 -6.15
N THR A 137 -3.94 -14.65 -6.23
CA THR A 137 -3.13 -14.48 -7.44
C THR A 137 -1.65 -14.60 -7.12
N TYR A 138 -0.76 -14.73 -8.11
CA TYR A 138 0.69 -14.62 -7.91
C TYR A 138 1.07 -13.23 -7.38
N TYR A 139 0.40 -12.18 -7.85
CA TYR A 139 0.53 -10.85 -7.26
C TYR A 139 0.23 -10.88 -5.75
N GLY A 140 -0.90 -11.46 -5.36
CA GLY A 140 -1.27 -11.63 -3.95
C GLY A 140 -0.23 -12.42 -3.15
N VAL A 141 0.38 -13.46 -3.74
CA VAL A 141 1.49 -14.20 -3.10
C VAL A 141 2.69 -13.30 -2.85
N THR A 142 3.10 -12.47 -3.84
CA THR A 142 4.22 -11.54 -3.62
C THR A 142 3.91 -10.49 -2.56
N LYS A 143 2.68 -10.01 -2.48
CA LYS A 143 2.27 -9.06 -1.42
C LYS A 143 2.29 -9.70 -0.03
N ALA A 144 1.81 -10.92 0.11
CA ALA A 144 1.94 -11.69 1.36
C ALA A 144 3.41 -11.94 1.75
N ALA A 145 4.27 -12.25 0.78
CA ALA A 145 5.70 -12.43 1.01
C ALA A 145 6.41 -11.13 1.43
N MET A 146 5.98 -9.97 0.89
CA MET A 146 6.46 -8.66 1.36
C MET A 146 6.11 -8.42 2.83
N GLU A 147 4.91 -8.82 3.29
CA GLU A 147 4.53 -8.72 4.71
C GLU A 147 5.49 -9.53 5.59
N LEU A 148 5.87 -10.74 5.16
CA LEU A 148 6.84 -11.58 5.88
C LEU A 148 8.26 -10.97 5.90
N LEU A 149 8.69 -10.33 4.81
CA LEU A 149 9.94 -9.55 4.83
C LEU A 149 9.85 -8.40 5.83
N GLY A 150 8.73 -7.69 5.89
CA GLY A 150 8.50 -6.63 6.88
C GLY A 150 8.66 -7.15 8.32
N SER A 151 8.07 -8.30 8.64
CA SER A 151 8.23 -8.93 9.96
C SER A 151 9.69 -9.25 10.26
N LEU A 152 10.39 -9.90 9.33
CA LEU A 152 11.81 -10.24 9.49
C LEU A 152 12.68 -9.01 9.77
N PHE A 153 12.49 -7.93 9.01
CA PHE A 153 13.30 -6.71 9.17
C PHE A 153 12.93 -5.93 10.44
N ALA A 154 11.66 -5.90 10.82
CA ALA A 154 11.24 -5.31 12.10
C ALA A 154 11.96 -5.97 13.28
N ASP A 155 12.00 -7.30 13.34
CA ASP A 155 12.63 -8.06 14.39
C ASP A 155 14.17 -7.97 14.39
N ARG A 156 14.78 -7.98 13.19
CA ARG A 156 16.24 -8.07 13.06
C ARG A 156 16.95 -6.74 13.14
N TYR A 157 16.28 -5.65 12.76
CA TYR A 157 16.87 -4.32 12.63
C TYR A 157 16.15 -3.25 13.46
N GLU A 158 15.24 -3.68 14.35
CA GLU A 158 14.48 -2.79 15.24
C GLU A 158 13.75 -1.68 14.45
N MET A 159 13.11 -2.05 13.33
CA MET A 159 12.35 -1.13 12.49
C MET A 159 10.86 -1.17 12.84
N SER A 160 10.17 -0.04 12.70
CA SER A 160 8.71 0.02 12.71
C SER A 160 8.20 -0.12 11.28
N ILE A 161 7.64 -1.28 10.92
CA ILE A 161 7.19 -1.56 9.56
C ILE A 161 5.68 -1.76 9.53
N VAL A 162 5.01 -0.98 8.67
CA VAL A 162 3.56 -1.08 8.44
C VAL A 162 3.31 -1.66 7.06
N SER A 163 2.75 -2.86 7.01
CA SER A 163 2.24 -3.48 5.78
C SER A 163 0.80 -3.03 5.56
N ALA A 164 0.61 -2.15 4.60
CA ALA A 164 -0.67 -1.52 4.28
C ALA A 164 -1.44 -2.38 3.28
N ARG A 165 -2.45 -3.13 3.70
CA ARG A 165 -3.37 -3.87 2.81
C ARG A 165 -4.31 -2.88 2.14
N ILE A 166 -3.89 -2.36 0.99
CA ILE A 166 -4.63 -1.37 0.20
C ILE A 166 -5.77 -2.08 -0.53
N GLY A 167 -6.95 -1.49 -0.49
CA GLY A 167 -8.11 -1.93 -1.25
C GLY A 167 -8.19 -1.28 -2.64
N ALA A 168 -9.36 -0.77 -3.00
CA ALA A 168 -9.59 -0.06 -4.26
C ALA A 168 -9.14 1.41 -4.14
N PHE A 169 -7.88 1.70 -4.47
CA PHE A 169 -7.34 3.06 -4.39
C PHE A 169 -7.84 3.96 -5.52
N GLY A 170 -8.24 5.18 -5.18
CA GLY A 170 -8.63 6.22 -6.16
C GLY A 170 -9.22 7.45 -5.50
N GLU A 171 -9.30 8.56 -6.26
CA GLU A 171 -9.96 9.80 -5.80
C GLU A 171 -11.46 9.59 -5.54
N ARG A 172 -12.09 8.66 -6.26
CA ARG A 172 -13.50 8.26 -6.07
C ARG A 172 -13.63 6.74 -6.17
N PRO A 173 -14.58 6.13 -5.45
CA PRO A 173 -14.93 4.73 -5.66
C PRO A 173 -15.41 4.50 -7.11
N SER A 174 -15.01 3.37 -7.71
CA SER A 174 -15.27 3.10 -9.14
C SER A 174 -15.99 1.78 -9.40
N SER A 175 -16.41 1.06 -8.35
CA SER A 175 -17.10 -0.22 -8.47
C SER A 175 -17.85 -0.57 -7.18
N ARG A 176 -18.68 -1.63 -7.22
CA ARG A 176 -19.38 -2.14 -6.01
C ARG A 176 -18.40 -2.57 -4.92
N ARG A 177 -17.33 -3.26 -5.31
CA ARG A 177 -16.28 -3.66 -4.36
C ARG A 177 -15.57 -2.43 -3.79
N ALA A 178 -15.38 -1.39 -4.59
CA ALA A 178 -14.80 -0.15 -4.12
C ALA A 178 -15.70 0.56 -3.09
N LEU A 179 -17.02 0.35 -3.08
CA LEU A 179 -17.87 0.89 -2.00
C LEU A 179 -17.49 0.34 -0.63
N LEU A 180 -17.01 -0.90 -0.57
CA LEU A 180 -16.68 -1.59 0.69
C LEU A 180 -15.20 -1.48 1.06
N LEU A 181 -14.32 -1.42 0.06
CA LEU A 181 -12.86 -1.49 0.23
C LEU A 181 -12.14 -0.29 -0.41
N TRP A 182 -12.79 0.84 -0.54
CA TRP A 182 -12.14 2.05 -1.06
C TRP A 182 -11.03 2.53 -0.14
N SER A 183 -9.94 2.94 -0.75
CA SER A 183 -8.82 3.59 -0.10
C SER A 183 -8.70 5.00 -0.68
N SER A 184 -9.14 6.01 0.05
CA SER A 184 -8.98 7.38 -0.40
C SER A 184 -7.50 7.80 -0.35
N PRO A 185 -7.05 8.73 -1.20
CA PRO A 185 -5.72 9.29 -1.10
C PRO A 185 -5.47 10.01 0.23
N ASP A 186 -6.49 10.63 0.80
CA ASP A 186 -6.38 11.36 2.06
C ASP A 186 -6.20 10.40 3.25
N ASP A 187 -6.96 9.29 3.29
CA ASP A 187 -6.78 8.28 4.33
C ASP A 187 -5.45 7.55 4.19
N LEU A 188 -4.99 7.27 2.97
CA LEU A 188 -3.68 6.67 2.78
C LEU A 188 -2.55 7.64 3.23
N ALA A 189 -2.70 8.94 3.01
CA ALA A 189 -1.79 9.94 3.56
C ALA A 189 -1.84 9.96 5.11
N ARG A 190 -3.03 9.84 5.72
CA ARG A 190 -3.17 9.71 7.19
C ARG A 190 -2.43 8.49 7.74
N LEU A 191 -2.47 7.34 7.03
CA LEU A 191 -1.70 6.15 7.41
C LEU A 191 -0.19 6.42 7.37
N VAL A 192 0.31 7.03 6.30
CA VAL A 192 1.73 7.42 6.21
C VAL A 192 2.11 8.34 7.36
N LEU A 193 1.30 9.37 7.63
CA LEU A 193 1.55 10.32 8.72
C LEU A 193 1.48 9.67 10.11
N ALA A 194 0.62 8.69 10.33
CA ALA A 194 0.59 7.90 11.56
C ALA A 194 1.90 7.11 11.73
N THR A 195 2.38 6.47 10.65
CA THR A 195 3.63 5.70 10.67
C THR A 195 4.84 6.57 11.00
N THR A 196 4.89 7.82 10.53
CA THR A 196 6.01 8.74 10.87
C THR A 196 6.17 9.00 12.37
N LYS A 197 5.16 8.71 13.17
CA LYS A 197 5.12 8.96 14.61
C LYS A 197 5.45 7.73 15.45
N LEU A 198 5.60 6.54 14.83
CA LEU A 198 5.93 5.34 15.55
C LEU A 198 7.31 5.45 16.18
N THR A 199 7.42 5.06 17.44
CA THR A 199 8.68 5.07 18.22
C THR A 199 9.17 3.68 18.55
N GLU A 200 8.24 2.73 18.70
CA GLU A 200 8.56 1.36 19.05
C GLU A 200 8.74 0.50 17.81
N PRO A 201 9.79 -0.33 17.76
CA PRO A 201 9.96 -1.32 16.70
C PRO A 201 8.81 -2.32 16.68
N GLY A 202 8.48 -2.80 15.50
CA GLY A 202 7.47 -3.84 15.33
C GLY A 202 6.93 -3.90 13.91
N HIS A 203 6.27 -5.01 13.60
CA HIS A 203 5.58 -5.20 12.33
C HIS A 203 4.08 -5.14 12.52
N HIS A 204 3.41 -4.27 11.77
CA HIS A 204 1.97 -4.09 11.81
C HIS A 204 1.37 -4.35 10.43
N VAL A 205 0.41 -5.26 10.35
CA VAL A 205 -0.38 -5.48 9.13
C VAL A 205 -1.73 -4.83 9.34
N VAL A 206 -2.06 -3.83 8.53
CA VAL A 206 -3.27 -3.02 8.70
C VAL A 206 -4.07 -2.91 7.41
N TRP A 207 -5.37 -2.79 7.54
CA TRP A 207 -6.20 -2.37 6.41
C TRP A 207 -5.94 -0.89 6.11
N ALA A 208 -5.48 -0.62 4.89
CA ALA A 208 -5.31 0.73 4.37
C ALA A 208 -6.52 1.10 3.50
N VAL A 209 -7.69 0.99 4.08
CA VAL A 209 -8.97 1.38 3.48
C VAL A 209 -9.60 2.51 4.28
N SER A 210 -10.51 3.25 3.67
CA SER A 210 -11.31 4.29 4.31
C SER A 210 -12.36 3.67 5.24
N ASP A 211 -12.99 4.46 6.10
CA ASP A 211 -14.04 4.02 7.02
C ASP A 211 -15.37 3.84 6.27
N ASN A 212 -15.35 2.92 5.30
CA ASN A 212 -16.46 2.72 4.40
C ASN A 212 -17.64 2.04 5.10
N THR A 213 -18.82 2.59 4.93
CA THR A 213 -20.07 1.99 5.41
C THR A 213 -20.23 0.57 4.86
N GLY A 214 -20.43 -0.41 5.74
CA GLY A 214 -20.58 -1.83 5.37
C GLY A 214 -19.26 -2.53 5.04
N SER A 215 -18.12 -1.92 5.27
CA SER A 215 -16.81 -2.55 5.01
C SER A 215 -16.61 -3.85 5.78
N PRO A 216 -16.10 -4.91 5.14
CA PRO A 216 -15.70 -6.14 5.81
C PRO A 216 -14.38 -6.03 6.59
N ALA A 217 -13.66 -4.92 6.46
CA ALA A 217 -12.37 -4.69 7.10
C ALA A 217 -12.52 -4.29 8.58
N ASP A 218 -11.80 -4.96 9.47
CA ASP A 218 -11.61 -4.51 10.85
C ASP A 218 -10.43 -3.54 10.92
N LEU A 219 -10.71 -2.28 11.28
CA LEU A 219 -9.74 -1.20 11.33
C LEU A 219 -8.93 -1.14 12.64
N GLY A 220 -9.22 -1.99 13.61
CA GLY A 220 -8.63 -1.96 14.96
C GLY A 220 -7.10 -2.02 14.97
N ALA A 221 -6.50 -2.82 14.08
CA ALA A 221 -5.02 -2.86 13.95
C ALA A 221 -4.43 -1.50 13.52
N GLY A 222 -5.13 -0.75 12.68
CA GLY A 222 -4.75 0.61 12.28
C GLY A 222 -4.84 1.59 13.45
N GLU A 223 -5.89 1.49 14.26
CA GLU A 223 -6.05 2.37 15.45
C GLU A 223 -4.92 2.22 16.46
N LEU A 224 -4.38 1.00 16.64
CA LEU A 224 -3.25 0.74 17.54
C LEU A 224 -1.98 1.52 17.14
N ILE A 225 -1.81 1.80 15.85
CA ILE A 225 -0.69 2.61 15.35
C ILE A 225 -1.03 4.08 15.14
N GLY A 226 -2.22 4.52 15.61
CA GLY A 226 -2.70 5.89 15.48
C GLY A 226 -3.28 6.24 14.11
N PHE A 227 -3.52 5.25 13.24
CA PHE A 227 -4.23 5.45 11.97
C PHE A 227 -5.73 5.37 12.19
N ARG A 228 -6.43 6.44 11.83
CA ARG A 228 -7.89 6.54 11.87
C ARG A 228 -8.37 7.10 10.55
N PRO A 229 -8.90 6.26 9.64
CA PRO A 229 -9.51 6.73 8.41
C PRO A 229 -10.78 7.54 8.71
N VAL A 230 -11.16 8.43 7.82
CA VAL A 230 -12.27 9.37 8.00
C VAL A 230 -13.21 9.35 6.79
N ASP A 231 -12.67 9.06 5.60
CA ASP A 231 -13.45 9.12 4.38
C ASP A 231 -14.36 7.89 4.26
N ASP A 232 -15.52 8.07 3.62
CA ASP A 232 -16.49 7.00 3.35
C ASP A 232 -16.92 7.05 1.89
N ALA A 233 -16.80 5.93 1.19
CA ALA A 233 -17.23 5.77 -0.19
C ALA A 233 -18.69 6.18 -0.38
N SER A 234 -19.55 5.89 0.59
CA SER A 234 -20.98 6.21 0.53
C SER A 234 -21.27 7.71 0.66
N ALA A 235 -20.36 8.48 1.23
CA ALA A 235 -20.47 9.94 1.35
C ALA A 235 -19.98 10.67 0.09
N VAL A 236 -19.11 10.03 -0.70
CA VAL A 236 -18.52 10.61 -1.92
C VAL A 236 -19.41 10.42 -3.15
N LEU A 237 -20.24 9.37 -3.16
CA LEU A 237 -21.12 9.02 -4.27
C LEU A 237 -22.59 9.25 -3.91
N GLY A 238 -23.34 9.83 -4.84
CA GLY A 238 -24.80 9.89 -4.74
C GLY A 238 -25.46 8.49 -4.82
N PRO A 239 -26.72 8.36 -4.37
CA PRO A 239 -27.44 7.08 -4.48
C PRO A 239 -27.47 6.53 -5.89
N ASP A 240 -27.82 7.35 -6.88
CA ASP A 240 -27.94 6.95 -8.29
C ASP A 240 -26.59 6.46 -8.84
N GLU A 241 -25.46 7.13 -8.50
CA GLU A 241 -24.12 6.71 -8.94
C GLU A 241 -23.71 5.33 -8.39
N ARG A 242 -24.19 4.97 -7.19
CA ARG A 242 -23.91 3.66 -6.57
C ARG A 242 -24.69 2.54 -7.23
N ASP A 243 -25.92 2.83 -7.64
CA ASP A 243 -26.83 1.86 -8.29
C ASP A 243 -26.40 1.55 -9.74
N ASP A 244 -25.64 2.46 -10.38
CA ASP A 244 -25.12 2.30 -11.74
C ASP A 244 -23.94 1.32 -11.84
N PHE A 245 -23.33 0.91 -10.72
CA PHE A 245 -22.22 -0.04 -10.78
C PHE A 245 -22.67 -1.42 -11.22
N ALA A 246 -21.93 -2.00 -12.17
CA ALA A 246 -22.15 -3.37 -12.62
C ALA A 246 -22.05 -4.36 -11.44
N PRO A 247 -22.85 -5.44 -11.46
CA PRO A 247 -22.69 -6.52 -10.48
C PRO A 247 -21.26 -7.08 -10.49
N GLU A 248 -20.70 -7.28 -9.31
CA GLU A 248 -19.39 -7.89 -9.12
C GLU A 248 -19.52 -9.17 -8.28
N ASP A 249 -18.57 -10.08 -8.46
CA ASP A 249 -18.47 -11.26 -7.60
C ASP A 249 -17.88 -10.84 -6.24
N MET A 250 -18.71 -10.93 -5.21
CA MET A 250 -18.38 -10.55 -3.83
C MET A 250 -18.15 -11.76 -2.92
N ARG A 251 -18.04 -12.98 -3.46
CA ARG A 251 -17.79 -14.20 -2.65
C ARG A 251 -16.50 -14.13 -1.85
N PHE A 252 -15.51 -13.41 -2.36
CA PHE A 252 -14.19 -13.27 -1.76
C PHE A 252 -13.72 -11.80 -1.75
N LEU A 253 -12.88 -11.45 -0.79
CA LEU A 253 -12.34 -10.09 -0.67
C LEU A 253 -11.58 -9.62 -1.92
N GLY A 254 -10.98 -10.54 -2.68
CA GLY A 254 -10.29 -10.25 -3.95
C GLY A 254 -11.23 -9.94 -5.11
N GLY A 255 -12.54 -10.20 -4.96
CA GLY A 255 -13.52 -10.00 -6.03
C GLY A 255 -13.19 -10.86 -7.25
N GLY A 256 -13.46 -10.34 -8.44
CA GLY A 256 -13.25 -11.04 -9.70
C GLY A 256 -11.79 -11.47 -9.99
N MET A 257 -10.80 -10.87 -9.34
CA MET A 257 -9.41 -11.32 -9.48
C MET A 257 -9.17 -12.71 -8.89
N ALA A 258 -9.99 -13.15 -7.94
CA ALA A 258 -9.89 -14.49 -7.37
C ALA A 258 -10.12 -15.62 -8.39
N ASP A 259 -10.74 -15.33 -9.52
CA ASP A 259 -11.06 -16.28 -10.60
C ASP A 259 -10.25 -16.03 -11.89
N VAL A 260 -9.35 -15.03 -11.90
CA VAL A 260 -8.46 -14.79 -13.04
C VAL A 260 -7.46 -15.94 -13.18
N PRO A 261 -7.27 -16.51 -14.38
CA PRO A 261 -6.24 -17.52 -14.59
C PRO A 261 -4.85 -16.97 -14.24
N LEU A 262 -4.08 -17.74 -13.47
CA LEU A 262 -2.69 -17.41 -13.13
C LEU A 262 -1.84 -17.40 -14.41
N SER A 263 -0.96 -16.40 -14.53
CA SER A 263 -0.02 -16.25 -15.65
C SER A 263 -0.72 -16.23 -17.02
N ARG A 264 -1.60 -15.28 -17.26
CA ARG A 264 -2.05 -15.01 -18.63
C ARG A 264 -0.91 -14.41 -19.44
N ARG A 265 -0.21 -15.24 -20.22
CA ARG A 265 0.43 -14.70 -21.44
C ARG A 265 -0.70 -14.14 -22.30
N GLN A 266 -0.82 -12.82 -22.37
CA GLN A 266 -1.55 -12.22 -23.48
C GLN A 266 -0.79 -12.62 -24.74
N ARG A 267 -1.39 -13.53 -25.53
CA ARG A 267 -0.91 -13.89 -26.87
C ARG A 267 -1.32 -12.81 -27.84
#